data_5d8837aa9886fa422518d09186b899a3
#
_entry.id   5d8837aa9886fa422518d09186b899a3
#
_cell.length_a   1.000
_cell.length_b   1.000
_cell.length_c   1.000
_cell.angle_alpha   90.00
_cell.angle_beta   90.00
_cell.angle_gamma   90.00
#
_symmetry.space_group_name_H-M   'P 1'
#
loop_
_entity.id
_entity.type
_entity.pdbx_description
1 polymer ?
#
loop_
_entity_poly.entity_id
_entity_poly.type
_entity_poly.pdbx_seq_one_letter_code
_entity_poly.pdbx_strand_id
1 'polypeptide(L)'
;MKHLCTIAFVALLVACAPGTTGEQAAGDVRQMAVERLPDLNVPRNAHTVAYVGGELTVIGGHSTGFVPTPTAEYYREGAWHLVNSLFPHDYGFGIVLPSEEVLVGGGCAGAFGEGQTQGVELYDPRTHGFSPLPIMDQRRTRPGAARLSDGTILISGNWYYPDYISTYSIPSGPATVRRAEIQRAGPFILQSSADNAVIFSIAGSRDEVLEPVVERLKGDPFEVPLLREWEDWALGDGQQMSQYFIGDETVGGYAWLLPVRRKADGQPGLLKVVGEDFSVLETEGSLLANAPDGAEMIRYPALVADRERACAWLIQSVEGSNRIYVTRVDYRVALRGGKAPLTLYRADLPDGMLAPVQICPVLLPGGRIAIVGGRTGLDEYHPSAAAFILHTEPLPEKGGLPWWLALAGVLLGGGLVLLLARRLSKRAGDGILRQAQDDKEGGQGDKDGAQDVRPCHSEQREESVGTHTLMSRILALMEKEELWRQKGLKVSDLATHLGTNATYISACINGQAGKSFPEFLNDYRLRHAQRLMTEHAEMLLADIADECGFSNEQSFFRCFKARTGLTPQEWKAQQGD
;
A
#
# COMPACT_ATOMS: atom_id res chain seq x y z
N MET A 1 -20.42 -6.43 90.10
CA MET A 1 -20.59 -5.02 89.78
C MET A 1 -19.63 -4.73 88.65
N LYS A 2 -20.15 -4.68 87.49
CA LYS A 2 -20.11 -3.63 86.50
C LYS A 2 -18.73 -3.00 86.26
N HIS A 3 -18.11 -3.28 85.12
CA HIS A 3 -17.81 -2.28 84.09
C HIS A 3 -17.38 -2.97 82.80
N LEU A 4 -18.11 -2.64 81.76
CA LEU A 4 -17.82 -2.93 80.36
C LEU A 4 -16.48 -2.24 79.93
N CYS A 5 -15.62 -2.98 79.28
CA CYS A 5 -14.57 -2.39 78.43
C CYS A 5 -14.87 -2.74 76.98
N THR A 6 -15.24 -1.73 76.23
CA THR A 6 -15.42 -1.77 74.79
C THR A 6 -14.04 -1.80 74.11
N ILE A 7 -13.71 -2.89 73.43
CA ILE A 7 -12.52 -3.00 72.59
C ILE A 7 -12.93 -2.52 71.20
N ALA A 8 -12.44 -1.36 70.84
CA ALA A 8 -12.53 -0.85 69.48
C ALA A 8 -11.54 -1.60 68.59
N PHE A 9 -12.03 -2.41 67.64
CA PHE A 9 -11.25 -2.98 66.56
C PHE A 9 -10.99 -1.89 65.51
N VAL A 10 -9.80 -1.36 65.50
CA VAL A 10 -9.32 -0.54 64.38
C VAL A 10 -8.91 -1.51 63.27
N ALA A 11 -9.80 -1.70 62.29
CA ALA A 11 -9.45 -2.38 61.04
C ALA A 11 -8.61 -1.42 60.20
N LEU A 12 -7.32 -1.75 60.08
CA LEU A 12 -6.39 -1.10 59.17
C LEU A 12 -6.75 -1.59 57.76
N LEU A 13 -7.60 -0.86 57.04
CA LEU A 13 -7.79 -1.00 55.59
C LEU A 13 -6.50 -0.49 54.93
N VAL A 14 -5.59 -1.40 54.57
CA VAL A 14 -4.58 -1.13 53.56
C VAL A 14 -5.34 -1.04 52.25
N ALA A 15 -5.69 0.17 51.86
CA ALA A 15 -6.11 0.48 50.49
C ALA A 15 -4.89 0.25 49.60
N CYS A 16 -4.86 -0.88 48.89
CA CYS A 16 -4.09 -0.97 47.67
C CYS A 16 -4.60 0.15 46.73
N ALA A 17 -3.85 1.21 46.64
CA ALA A 17 -4.04 2.17 45.57
C ALA A 17 -3.91 1.42 44.25
N PRO A 18 -4.88 1.48 43.34
CA PRO A 18 -4.66 1.01 42.01
C PRO A 18 -3.50 1.83 41.46
N GLY A 19 -2.49 1.12 40.92
CA GLY A 19 -1.40 1.76 40.20
C GLY A 19 -2.01 2.81 39.27
N THR A 20 -1.54 4.01 39.40
CA THR A 20 -1.83 5.09 38.47
C THR A 20 -1.32 4.65 37.09
N THR A 21 -2.17 3.94 36.34
CA THR A 21 -2.12 4.00 34.88
C THR A 21 -2.25 5.47 34.57
N GLY A 22 -1.17 6.03 34.00
CA GLY A 22 -1.15 7.43 33.64
C GLY A 22 -2.41 7.76 32.85
N GLU A 23 -3.29 8.49 33.48
CA GLU A 23 -4.41 9.16 32.82
C GLU A 23 -3.77 10.08 31.78
N GLN A 24 -3.69 9.60 30.53
CA GLN A 24 -3.49 10.47 29.39
C GLN A 24 -4.66 11.45 29.45
N ALA A 25 -4.37 12.70 29.76
CA ALA A 25 -5.33 13.77 29.54
C ALA A 25 -5.86 13.58 28.12
N ALA A 26 -7.15 13.27 27.99
CA ALA A 26 -7.83 13.18 26.72
C ALA A 26 -7.78 14.59 26.10
N GLY A 27 -6.67 14.89 25.45
CA GLY A 27 -6.53 16.08 24.62
C GLY A 27 -7.64 16.05 23.59
N ASP A 28 -8.16 17.21 23.28
CA ASP A 28 -9.31 17.38 22.38
C ASP A 28 -9.04 16.65 21.05
N VAL A 29 -9.70 15.49 20.84
CA VAL A 29 -9.54 14.68 19.62
C VAL A 29 -10.30 15.38 18.51
N ARG A 30 -9.55 15.91 17.54
CA ARG A 30 -10.13 16.63 16.41
C ARG A 30 -10.66 15.66 15.36
N GLN A 31 -11.78 15.97 14.75
CA GLN A 31 -12.28 15.20 13.61
C GLN A 31 -11.52 15.55 12.34
N MET A 32 -11.14 14.52 11.58
CA MET A 32 -10.51 14.65 10.28
C MET A 32 -11.51 14.21 9.21
N ALA A 33 -11.72 15.05 8.21
CA ALA A 33 -12.62 14.71 7.11
C ALA A 33 -11.99 13.66 6.18
N VAL A 34 -12.83 12.74 5.72
CA VAL A 34 -12.46 11.66 4.79
C VAL A 34 -13.17 11.86 3.46
N GLU A 35 -12.41 11.90 2.39
CA GLU A 35 -12.92 11.87 1.02
C GLU A 35 -12.72 10.47 0.46
N ARG A 36 -13.81 9.74 0.20
CA ARG A 36 -13.74 8.43 -0.43
C ARG A 36 -13.48 8.59 -1.92
N LEU A 37 -12.49 7.87 -2.43
CA LEU A 37 -12.27 7.63 -3.86
C LEU A 37 -12.96 6.32 -4.28
N PRO A 38 -13.20 6.09 -5.57
CA PRO A 38 -13.57 4.77 -6.08
C PRO A 38 -12.56 3.71 -5.63
N ASP A 39 -13.02 2.49 -5.45
CA ASP A 39 -12.14 1.37 -5.17
C ASP A 39 -11.22 1.08 -6.36
N LEU A 40 -10.00 0.60 -6.07
CA LEU A 40 -9.09 0.09 -7.10
C LEU A 40 -9.75 -1.02 -7.93
N ASN A 41 -9.39 -1.13 -9.20
CA ASN A 41 -9.79 -2.27 -10.02
C ASN A 41 -9.19 -3.59 -9.52
N VAL A 42 -7.99 -3.52 -8.92
CA VAL A 42 -7.28 -4.68 -8.35
C VAL A 42 -6.94 -4.37 -6.89
N PRO A 43 -7.47 -5.14 -5.91
CA PRO A 43 -7.04 -5.00 -4.52
C PRO A 43 -5.53 -5.26 -4.41
N ARG A 44 -4.81 -4.43 -3.62
CA ARG A 44 -3.35 -4.50 -3.55
C ARG A 44 -2.83 -4.35 -2.14
N ASN A 45 -1.82 -5.15 -1.83
CA ASN A 45 -0.95 -4.97 -0.67
C ASN A 45 0.51 -5.02 -1.11
N ALA A 46 1.44 -4.52 -0.29
CA ALA A 46 2.88 -4.48 -0.56
C ALA A 46 3.27 -3.83 -1.91
N HIS A 47 2.50 -2.84 -2.33
CA HIS A 47 2.64 -2.08 -3.56
C HIS A 47 3.31 -0.72 -3.31
N THR A 48 3.77 -0.07 -4.37
CA THR A 48 4.24 1.31 -4.35
C THR A 48 3.07 2.27 -4.59
N VAL A 49 2.98 3.34 -3.80
CA VAL A 49 2.06 4.46 -4.04
C VAL A 49 2.87 5.72 -4.31
N ALA A 50 2.50 6.49 -5.31
CA ALA A 50 3.13 7.76 -5.64
C ALA A 50 2.08 8.80 -6.05
N TYR A 51 2.43 10.08 -5.86
CA TYR A 51 1.72 11.20 -6.47
C TYR A 51 2.65 11.85 -7.48
N VAL A 52 2.41 11.62 -8.76
CA VAL A 52 3.28 12.03 -9.86
C VAL A 52 2.44 12.50 -11.05
N GLY A 53 2.94 13.48 -11.80
CA GLY A 53 2.16 14.05 -12.92
C GLY A 53 0.81 14.65 -12.50
N GLY A 54 0.64 14.99 -11.22
CA GLY A 54 -0.64 15.47 -10.70
C GLY A 54 -1.66 14.37 -10.37
N GLU A 55 -1.28 13.10 -10.41
CA GLU A 55 -2.15 11.94 -10.25
C GLU A 55 -1.64 10.97 -9.18
N LEU A 56 -2.58 10.33 -8.48
CA LEU A 56 -2.25 9.18 -7.63
C LEU A 56 -1.99 7.97 -8.52
N THR A 57 -0.88 7.28 -8.27
CA THR A 57 -0.47 6.08 -8.99
C THR A 57 -0.11 4.98 -8.00
N VAL A 58 -0.55 3.75 -8.26
CA VAL A 58 -0.19 2.54 -7.50
C VAL A 58 0.44 1.52 -8.44
N ILE A 59 1.55 0.91 -8.03
CA ILE A 59 2.34 0.03 -8.90
C ILE A 59 2.66 -1.27 -8.17
N GLY A 60 2.40 -2.40 -8.82
CA GLY A 60 2.77 -3.73 -8.34
C GLY A 60 1.99 -4.19 -7.11
N GLY A 61 2.66 -4.89 -6.22
CA GLY A 61 2.08 -5.55 -5.05
C GLY A 61 1.44 -6.89 -5.39
N HIS A 62 0.73 -7.46 -4.42
CA HIS A 62 -0.05 -8.68 -4.62
C HIS A 62 -1.54 -8.43 -4.40
N SER A 63 -2.34 -9.22 -5.10
CA SER A 63 -3.80 -9.25 -4.99
C SER A 63 -4.25 -10.43 -4.11
N THR A 64 -5.56 -10.67 -4.07
CA THR A 64 -6.20 -11.74 -3.31
C THR A 64 -5.51 -13.09 -3.53
N GLY A 65 -5.31 -13.84 -2.44
CA GLY A 65 -4.58 -15.10 -2.47
C GLY A 65 -3.06 -14.95 -2.53
N PHE A 66 -2.54 -13.77 -2.21
CA PHE A 66 -1.11 -13.45 -2.24
C PHE A 66 -0.48 -13.68 -3.64
N VAL A 67 -1.17 -13.22 -4.68
CA VAL A 67 -0.73 -13.35 -6.07
C VAL A 67 -0.16 -12.02 -6.55
N PRO A 68 1.14 -11.94 -6.87
CA PRO A 68 1.75 -10.72 -7.40
C PRO A 68 1.06 -10.26 -8.68
N THR A 69 0.85 -8.94 -8.80
CA THR A 69 0.15 -8.36 -9.93
C THR A 69 1.10 -7.49 -10.79
N PRO A 70 1.35 -7.87 -12.06
CA PRO A 70 2.16 -7.06 -12.97
C PRO A 70 1.33 -5.93 -13.59
N THR A 71 0.72 -5.11 -12.73
CA THR A 71 -0.12 -4.00 -13.16
C THR A 71 0.09 -2.78 -12.27
N ALA A 72 -0.26 -1.62 -12.81
CA ALA A 72 -0.39 -0.37 -12.08
C ALA A 72 -1.75 0.25 -12.33
N GLU A 73 -2.15 1.18 -11.48
CA GLU A 73 -3.36 1.98 -11.68
C GLU A 73 -3.05 3.44 -11.38
N TYR A 74 -3.60 4.35 -12.19
CA TYR A 74 -3.55 5.78 -11.92
C TYR A 74 -4.96 6.35 -11.81
N TYR A 75 -5.13 7.36 -10.95
CA TYR A 75 -6.42 7.99 -10.70
C TYR A 75 -6.55 9.28 -11.50
N ARG A 76 -7.51 9.31 -12.42
CA ARG A 76 -7.81 10.47 -13.27
C ARG A 76 -9.32 10.58 -13.47
N GLU A 77 -9.84 11.81 -13.47
CA GLU A 77 -11.24 12.12 -13.80
C GLU A 77 -12.28 11.30 -13.02
N GLY A 78 -11.96 10.98 -11.76
CA GLY A 78 -12.88 10.27 -10.88
C GLY A 78 -12.85 8.73 -11.01
N ALA A 79 -11.91 8.16 -11.76
CA ALA A 79 -11.78 6.72 -11.96
C ALA A 79 -10.32 6.24 -11.90
N TRP A 80 -10.14 4.97 -11.53
CA TRP A 80 -8.87 4.27 -11.63
C TRP A 80 -8.72 3.65 -13.02
N HIS A 81 -7.57 3.87 -13.63
CA HIS A 81 -7.20 3.35 -14.94
C HIS A 81 -6.10 2.32 -14.81
N LEU A 82 -6.38 1.09 -15.22
CA LEU A 82 -5.46 -0.03 -15.15
C LEU A 82 -4.47 0.00 -16.32
N VAL A 83 -3.18 -0.22 -16.02
CA VAL A 83 -2.11 -0.37 -17.01
C VAL A 83 -1.22 -1.55 -16.61
N ASN A 84 -0.57 -2.19 -17.60
CA ASN A 84 0.32 -3.30 -17.35
C ASN A 84 1.74 -2.78 -17.08
N SER A 85 2.37 -3.33 -16.05
CA SER A 85 3.82 -3.24 -15.82
C SER A 85 4.53 -4.42 -16.50
N LEU A 86 5.83 -4.31 -16.67
CA LEU A 86 6.62 -5.39 -17.27
C LEU A 86 6.95 -6.50 -16.27
N PHE A 87 7.06 -6.12 -14.99
CA PHE A 87 7.37 -7.03 -13.89
C PHE A 87 6.38 -6.85 -12.74
N PRO A 88 6.00 -7.91 -12.03
CA PRO A 88 5.34 -7.76 -10.75
C PRO A 88 6.36 -7.31 -9.70
N HIS A 89 6.01 -6.29 -8.94
CA HIS A 89 6.87 -5.70 -7.90
C HIS A 89 6.24 -5.90 -6.52
N ASP A 90 5.87 -7.14 -6.20
CA ASP A 90 5.36 -7.49 -4.88
C ASP A 90 6.48 -7.42 -3.85
N TYR A 91 6.35 -6.56 -2.84
CA TYR A 91 7.45 -6.21 -1.94
C TYR A 91 8.70 -5.68 -2.66
N GLY A 92 8.53 -4.98 -3.76
CA GLY A 92 9.58 -4.23 -4.43
C GLY A 92 9.80 -2.86 -3.80
N PHE A 93 10.78 -2.12 -4.30
CA PHE A 93 10.97 -0.72 -3.95
C PHE A 93 10.34 0.21 -5.01
N GLY A 94 9.97 1.42 -4.59
CA GLY A 94 9.54 2.49 -5.47
C GLY A 94 10.19 3.82 -5.07
N ILE A 95 10.69 4.56 -6.06
CA ILE A 95 11.33 5.86 -5.87
C ILE A 95 10.78 6.85 -6.90
N VAL A 96 10.23 7.96 -6.42
CA VAL A 96 9.87 9.09 -7.29
C VAL A 96 11.14 9.87 -7.65
N LEU A 97 11.38 10.02 -8.94
CA LEU A 97 12.52 10.76 -9.47
C LEU A 97 12.17 12.27 -9.61
N PRO A 98 13.18 13.15 -9.70
CA PRO A 98 12.94 14.59 -9.94
C PRO A 98 12.24 14.89 -11.28
N SER A 99 12.26 13.94 -12.21
CA SER A 99 11.53 13.98 -13.49
C SER A 99 10.03 13.65 -13.36
N GLU A 100 9.57 13.36 -12.14
CA GLU A 100 8.24 12.82 -11.81
C GLU A 100 7.99 11.39 -12.30
N GLU A 101 8.98 10.72 -12.86
CA GLU A 101 8.91 9.30 -13.17
C GLU A 101 9.07 8.46 -11.89
N VAL A 102 8.52 7.25 -11.88
CA VAL A 102 8.66 6.33 -10.74
C VAL A 102 9.54 5.16 -11.13
N LEU A 103 10.70 5.07 -10.49
CA LEU A 103 11.57 3.90 -10.59
C LEU A 103 11.02 2.83 -9.66
N VAL A 104 10.77 1.63 -10.19
CA VAL A 104 10.38 0.46 -9.41
C VAL A 104 11.29 -0.72 -9.71
N GLY A 105 11.56 -1.54 -8.70
CA GLY A 105 12.44 -2.67 -8.89
C GLY A 105 12.38 -3.71 -7.79
N GLY A 106 12.83 -4.92 -8.11
CA GLY A 106 12.84 -6.07 -7.20
C GLY A 106 11.44 -6.58 -6.87
N GLY A 107 11.35 -7.30 -5.78
CA GLY A 107 10.13 -7.91 -5.32
C GLY A 107 9.99 -9.37 -5.73
N CYS A 108 8.79 -9.90 -5.61
CA CYS A 108 8.44 -11.27 -5.96
C CYS A 108 7.58 -11.32 -7.22
N ALA A 109 7.77 -12.36 -8.02
CA ALA A 109 7.00 -12.62 -9.24
C ALA A 109 6.09 -13.84 -9.11
N GLY A 110 6.29 -14.68 -8.11
CA GLY A 110 5.48 -15.86 -7.81
C GLY A 110 4.60 -15.65 -6.58
N ALA A 111 3.53 -16.42 -6.49
CA ALA A 111 2.63 -16.39 -5.35
C ALA A 111 3.38 -16.70 -4.03
N PHE A 112 2.85 -16.20 -2.92
CA PHE A 112 3.39 -16.42 -1.56
C PHE A 112 4.81 -15.89 -1.34
N GLY A 113 5.20 -14.82 -2.06
CA GLY A 113 6.51 -14.21 -1.94
C GLY A 113 7.64 -14.99 -2.58
N GLU A 114 7.33 -15.96 -3.44
CA GLU A 114 8.32 -16.72 -4.20
C GLU A 114 8.78 -15.99 -5.47
N GLY A 115 9.82 -16.51 -6.11
CA GLY A 115 10.26 -16.03 -7.41
C GLY A 115 10.79 -14.61 -7.38
N GLN A 116 11.79 -14.32 -6.53
CA GLN A 116 12.43 -13.00 -6.45
C GLN A 116 12.90 -12.53 -7.80
N THR A 117 12.70 -11.26 -8.12
CA THR A 117 13.04 -10.67 -9.41
C THR A 117 14.24 -9.71 -9.32
N GLN A 118 14.93 -9.55 -10.45
CA GLN A 118 15.93 -8.51 -10.68
C GLN A 118 15.36 -7.37 -11.53
N GLY A 119 14.09 -7.47 -11.95
CA GLY A 119 13.46 -6.52 -12.84
C GLY A 119 13.48 -5.11 -12.27
N VAL A 120 13.80 -4.16 -13.13
CA VAL A 120 13.75 -2.72 -12.86
C VAL A 120 13.07 -2.05 -14.04
N GLU A 121 12.15 -1.18 -13.76
CA GLU A 121 11.45 -0.42 -14.79
C GLU A 121 11.12 0.99 -14.34
N LEU A 122 10.84 1.84 -15.29
CA LEU A 122 10.52 3.23 -15.11
C LEU A 122 9.09 3.48 -15.59
N TYR A 123 8.23 3.94 -14.70
CA TYR A 123 6.89 4.42 -15.01
C TYR A 123 6.92 5.90 -15.36
N ASP A 124 6.40 6.28 -16.52
CA ASP A 124 6.25 7.67 -16.95
C ASP A 124 4.77 8.11 -16.82
N PRO A 125 4.45 9.05 -15.90
CA PRO A 125 3.07 9.50 -15.68
C PRO A 125 2.48 10.29 -16.86
N ARG A 126 3.31 10.76 -17.81
CA ARG A 126 2.84 11.47 -19.00
C ARG A 126 2.26 10.53 -20.06
N THR A 127 2.79 9.33 -20.14
CA THR A 127 2.38 8.29 -21.10
C THR A 127 1.62 7.15 -20.44
N HIS A 128 1.66 7.04 -19.11
CA HIS A 128 1.19 5.92 -18.29
C HIS A 128 1.81 4.58 -18.71
N GLY A 129 3.02 4.63 -19.28
CA GLY A 129 3.75 3.49 -19.78
C GLY A 129 4.95 3.11 -18.93
N PHE A 130 5.38 1.87 -19.09
CA PHE A 130 6.57 1.34 -18.45
C PHE A 130 7.69 1.12 -19.47
N SER A 131 8.91 1.48 -19.08
CA SER A 131 10.12 1.24 -19.87
C SER A 131 11.10 0.38 -19.07
N PRO A 132 11.63 -0.73 -19.63
CA PRO A 132 12.59 -1.56 -18.92
C PRO A 132 13.92 -0.82 -18.76
N LEU A 133 14.55 -1.05 -17.63
CA LEU A 133 15.90 -0.61 -17.33
C LEU A 133 16.83 -1.83 -17.15
N PRO A 134 18.15 -1.65 -17.10
CA PRO A 134 19.07 -2.72 -16.74
C PRO A 134 18.66 -3.38 -15.43
N ILE A 135 18.68 -4.72 -15.39
CA ILE A 135 18.31 -5.48 -14.20
C ILE A 135 19.29 -5.24 -13.06
N MET A 136 18.85 -5.45 -11.82
CA MET A 136 19.71 -5.38 -10.64
C MET A 136 20.81 -6.44 -10.68
N ASP A 137 21.88 -6.22 -9.91
CA ASP A 137 23.01 -7.13 -9.73
C ASP A 137 22.60 -8.49 -9.14
N GLN A 138 21.48 -8.50 -8.37
CA GLN A 138 20.92 -9.72 -7.79
C GLN A 138 19.41 -9.64 -7.64
N ARG A 139 18.80 -10.80 -7.44
CA ARG A 139 17.38 -10.91 -7.10
C ARG A 139 17.15 -10.39 -5.69
N ARG A 140 16.11 -9.56 -5.50
CA ARG A 140 15.82 -8.95 -4.21
C ARG A 140 14.33 -8.97 -3.92
N THR A 141 13.98 -9.36 -2.71
CA THR A 141 12.65 -9.14 -2.14
C THR A 141 12.77 -8.34 -0.85
N ARG A 142 11.84 -7.44 -0.63
CA ARG A 142 11.87 -6.44 0.45
C ARG A 142 13.19 -5.67 0.50
N PRO A 143 13.72 -5.16 -0.63
CA PRO A 143 14.86 -4.28 -0.58
C PRO A 143 14.47 -2.91 -0.05
N GLY A 144 15.37 -2.26 0.66
CA GLY A 144 15.36 -0.82 0.83
C GLY A 144 16.06 -0.17 -0.35
N ALA A 145 15.58 0.98 -0.80
CA ALA A 145 16.24 1.77 -1.82
C ALA A 145 16.07 3.27 -1.53
N ALA A 146 17.13 4.03 -1.73
CA ALA A 146 17.10 5.48 -1.56
C ALA A 146 17.90 6.17 -2.66
N ARG A 147 17.39 7.29 -3.15
CA ARG A 147 18.12 8.15 -4.06
C ARG A 147 18.98 9.13 -3.27
N LEU A 148 20.28 9.12 -3.55
CA LEU A 148 21.23 10.05 -2.97
C LEU A 148 21.20 11.40 -3.71
N SER A 149 21.80 12.43 -3.11
CA SER A 149 21.79 13.79 -3.66
C SER A 149 22.51 13.93 -5.00
N ASP A 150 23.49 13.04 -5.28
CA ASP A 150 24.19 12.95 -6.56
C ASP A 150 23.40 12.25 -7.68
N GLY A 151 22.21 11.74 -7.35
CA GLY A 151 21.34 11.00 -8.27
C GLY A 151 21.54 9.49 -8.26
N THR A 152 22.57 8.99 -7.61
CA THR A 152 22.78 7.56 -7.41
C THR A 152 21.67 6.95 -6.57
N ILE A 153 21.20 5.77 -6.93
CA ILE A 153 20.24 5.00 -6.15
C ILE A 153 21.01 3.92 -5.40
N LEU A 154 20.91 3.94 -4.08
CA LEU A 154 21.48 2.94 -3.21
C LEU A 154 20.43 1.87 -2.92
N ILE A 155 20.80 0.60 -3.09
CA ILE A 155 19.91 -0.54 -2.87
C ILE A 155 20.60 -1.53 -1.93
N SER A 156 19.90 -1.97 -0.90
CA SER A 156 20.32 -3.04 0.03
C SER A 156 19.08 -3.77 0.55
N GLY A 157 19.28 -4.95 1.09
CA GLY A 157 18.22 -5.77 1.65
C GLY A 157 17.80 -6.91 0.73
N ASN A 158 17.64 -8.06 1.37
CA ASN A 158 17.11 -9.26 0.73
C ASN A 158 16.64 -10.24 1.80
N TRP A 159 15.42 -10.78 1.65
CA TRP A 159 14.85 -11.68 2.64
C TRP A 159 15.46 -13.09 2.64
N TYR A 160 15.86 -13.58 1.48
CA TYR A 160 16.24 -15.01 1.31
C TYR A 160 17.71 -15.29 1.03
N TYR A 161 18.47 -14.28 0.61
CA TYR A 161 19.86 -14.45 0.12
C TYR A 161 20.81 -13.50 0.84
N PRO A 162 22.12 -13.77 0.80
CA PRO A 162 23.09 -12.81 1.29
C PRO A 162 22.82 -11.42 0.71
N ASP A 163 22.85 -10.41 1.55
CA ASP A 163 22.64 -9.04 1.13
C ASP A 163 23.94 -8.43 0.57
N TYR A 164 23.77 -7.52 -0.38
CA TYR A 164 24.83 -6.71 -0.95
C TYR A 164 24.37 -5.26 -0.97
N ILE A 165 25.28 -4.36 -0.66
CA ILE A 165 25.10 -2.94 -0.86
C ILE A 165 25.48 -2.64 -2.31
N SER A 166 24.52 -2.16 -3.08
CA SER A 166 24.68 -1.88 -4.50
C SER A 166 24.24 -0.47 -4.81
N THR A 167 24.93 0.16 -5.74
CA THR A 167 24.49 1.42 -6.35
C THR A 167 23.82 1.12 -7.68
N TYR A 168 22.90 1.97 -8.07
CA TYR A 168 22.21 1.87 -9.35
C TYR A 168 22.14 3.26 -9.99
N SER A 169 22.53 3.36 -11.22
CA SER A 169 22.53 4.62 -11.99
C SER A 169 21.67 4.47 -13.24
N ILE A 170 20.86 5.47 -13.55
CA ILE A 170 20.03 5.49 -14.75
C ILE A 170 20.79 6.26 -15.86
N PRO A 171 20.95 5.69 -17.06
CA PRO A 171 20.46 4.36 -17.53
C PRO A 171 21.48 3.22 -17.38
N SER A 172 22.63 3.43 -16.72
CA SER A 172 23.78 2.52 -16.76
C SER A 172 23.57 1.19 -16.02
N GLY A 173 22.63 1.16 -15.06
CA GLY A 173 22.34 -0.03 -14.27
C GLY A 173 23.17 -0.15 -12.98
N PRO A 174 23.28 -1.36 -12.43
CA PRO A 174 23.85 -1.60 -11.11
C PRO A 174 25.37 -1.66 -11.10
N ALA A 175 25.93 -1.31 -9.93
CA ALA A 175 27.29 -1.63 -9.54
C ALA A 175 27.28 -2.14 -8.10
N THR A 176 27.78 -3.34 -7.86
CA THR A 176 27.93 -3.88 -6.51
C THR A 176 29.04 -3.15 -5.77
N VAL A 177 28.76 -2.60 -4.61
CA VAL A 177 29.75 -1.93 -3.76
C VAL A 177 30.48 -2.97 -2.92
N ARG A 178 29.75 -3.72 -2.11
CA ARG A 178 30.30 -4.76 -1.27
C ARG A 178 29.19 -5.70 -0.74
N ARG A 179 29.58 -6.82 -0.17
CA ARG A 179 28.69 -7.65 0.61
C ARG A 179 28.34 -6.92 1.91
N ALA A 180 27.06 -6.94 2.29
CA ALA A 180 26.62 -6.42 3.58
C ALA A 180 27.11 -7.33 4.73
N GLU A 181 27.45 -6.74 5.86
CA GLU A 181 27.86 -7.49 7.06
C GLU A 181 26.70 -8.30 7.62
N ILE A 182 25.49 -7.77 7.51
CA ILE A 182 24.26 -8.37 8.04
C ILE A 182 23.23 -8.51 6.93
N GLN A 183 22.55 -9.65 6.91
CA GLN A 183 21.41 -9.86 6.03
C GLN A 183 20.20 -9.07 6.58
N ARG A 184 19.56 -8.29 5.73
CA ARG A 184 18.43 -7.43 6.08
C ARG A 184 17.25 -7.64 5.15
N ALA A 185 16.05 -7.46 5.69
CA ALA A 185 14.83 -7.34 4.91
C ALA A 185 14.19 -5.99 5.24
N GLY A 186 13.82 -5.21 4.22
CA GLY A 186 13.22 -3.89 4.39
C GLY A 186 14.11 -2.90 5.16
N PRO A 187 15.43 -2.77 4.84
CA PRO A 187 16.28 -1.85 5.56
C PRO A 187 15.89 -0.41 5.27
N PHE A 188 16.09 0.45 6.25
CA PHE A 188 16.08 1.89 6.06
C PHE A 188 17.44 2.33 5.51
N ILE A 189 17.43 3.05 4.40
CA ILE A 189 18.62 3.62 3.79
C ILE A 189 18.49 5.14 3.91
N LEU A 190 19.32 5.72 4.76
CA LEU A 190 19.24 7.12 5.14
C LEU A 190 20.49 7.84 4.66
N GLN A 191 20.37 8.77 3.76
CA GLN A 191 21.51 9.61 3.39
C GLN A 191 21.96 10.40 4.61
N SER A 192 23.22 10.26 4.99
CA SER A 192 23.82 10.88 6.19
C SER A 192 24.70 12.09 5.87
N SER A 193 25.20 12.14 4.63
CA SER A 193 25.98 13.26 4.10
C SER A 193 25.84 13.33 2.57
N ALA A 194 26.54 14.26 1.94
CA ALA A 194 26.51 14.39 0.47
C ALA A 194 26.98 13.10 -0.24
N ASP A 195 27.90 12.37 0.36
CA ASP A 195 28.58 11.22 -0.25
C ASP A 195 28.46 9.91 0.55
N ASN A 196 27.69 9.90 1.65
CA ASN A 196 27.50 8.72 2.49
C ASN A 196 26.04 8.49 2.89
N ALA A 197 25.74 7.26 3.22
CA ALA A 197 24.45 6.84 3.75
C ALA A 197 24.65 5.80 4.86
N VAL A 198 23.71 5.75 5.79
CA VAL A 198 23.61 4.71 6.80
C VAL A 198 22.51 3.74 6.42
N ILE A 199 22.77 2.46 6.56
CA ILE A 199 21.85 1.37 6.26
C ILE A 199 21.49 0.71 7.57
N PHE A 200 20.22 0.73 7.91
CA PHE A 200 19.74 0.40 9.23
C PHE A 200 18.51 -0.51 9.15
N SER A 201 18.53 -1.62 9.90
CA SER A 201 17.39 -2.55 10.03
C SER A 201 17.49 -3.27 11.38
N ILE A 202 16.35 -3.59 11.95
CA ILE A 202 16.28 -4.45 13.15
C ILE A 202 16.01 -5.92 12.79
N ALA A 203 15.54 -6.21 11.57
CA ALA A 203 15.19 -7.55 11.17
C ALA A 203 16.43 -8.29 10.67
N GLY A 204 16.91 -9.23 11.46
CA GLY A 204 17.78 -10.31 11.00
C GLY A 204 16.99 -11.41 10.27
N SER A 205 17.67 -12.49 9.93
CA SER A 205 17.06 -13.69 9.34
C SER A 205 15.94 -14.26 10.24
N ARG A 206 15.11 -15.10 9.66
CA ARG A 206 13.86 -15.67 10.18
C ARG A 206 13.81 -16.06 11.65
N ASP A 207 14.93 -16.39 12.29
CA ASP A 207 14.98 -17.03 13.61
C ASP A 207 15.97 -16.41 14.60
N GLU A 208 16.74 -15.39 14.22
CA GLU A 208 17.70 -14.75 15.10
C GLU A 208 17.40 -13.25 15.21
N VAL A 209 17.13 -12.80 16.43
CA VAL A 209 17.15 -11.37 16.76
C VAL A 209 18.58 -10.91 16.65
N LEU A 210 18.97 -10.45 15.48
CA LEU A 210 20.29 -9.85 15.30
C LEU A 210 20.32 -8.50 15.99
N GLU A 211 21.45 -8.22 16.63
CA GLU A 211 21.70 -6.89 17.16
C GLU A 211 21.65 -5.86 16.03
N PRO A 212 21.02 -4.71 16.25
CA PRO A 212 20.93 -3.67 15.23
C PRO A 212 22.32 -3.12 14.95
N VAL A 213 22.85 -3.45 13.78
CA VAL A 213 24.11 -2.86 13.28
C VAL A 213 23.78 -1.86 12.20
N VAL A 214 24.37 -0.69 12.31
CA VAL A 214 24.29 0.33 11.28
C VAL A 214 25.53 0.22 10.40
N GLU A 215 25.32 0.04 9.10
CA GLU A 215 26.39 0.03 8.11
C GLU A 215 26.44 1.37 7.38
N ARG A 216 27.63 1.82 7.08
CA ARG A 216 27.85 2.95 6.17
C ARG A 216 27.97 2.46 4.74
N LEU A 217 27.54 3.27 3.79
CA LEU A 217 27.83 3.03 2.36
C LEU A 217 29.35 3.00 2.12
N LYS A 218 30.05 3.98 2.69
CA LYS A 218 31.53 4.06 2.66
C LYS A 218 32.05 3.90 4.09
N GLY A 219 32.90 2.91 4.31
CA GLY A 219 33.51 2.59 5.59
C GLY A 219 32.97 1.32 6.22
N ASP A 220 33.47 1.01 7.40
CA ASP A 220 33.08 -0.17 8.16
C ASP A 220 31.76 0.06 8.92
N PRO A 221 31.07 -1.01 9.32
CA PRO A 221 29.95 -0.95 10.26
C PRO A 221 30.35 -0.23 11.53
N PHE A 222 29.42 0.44 12.17
CA PHE A 222 29.67 1.09 13.44
C PHE A 222 28.56 0.81 14.44
N GLU A 223 28.91 0.75 15.70
CA GLU A 223 27.92 0.70 16.77
C GLU A 223 27.29 2.08 16.94
N VAL A 224 25.98 2.14 16.95
CA VAL A 224 25.25 3.34 17.31
C VAL A 224 25.29 3.48 18.83
N PRO A 225 25.63 4.64 19.39
CA PRO A 225 25.68 4.82 20.86
C PRO A 225 24.39 4.42 21.60
N LEU A 226 23.26 4.46 20.89
CA LEU A 226 21.94 4.05 21.37
C LEU A 226 21.71 2.53 21.37
N LEU A 227 22.64 1.69 20.93
CA LEU A 227 22.42 0.23 20.86
C LEU A 227 22.02 -0.38 22.21
N ARG A 228 22.52 0.12 23.33
CA ARG A 228 22.09 -0.33 24.66
C ARG A 228 20.66 0.10 25.00
N GLU A 229 20.19 1.24 24.52
CA GLU A 229 18.82 1.72 24.66
C GLU A 229 17.91 1.15 23.57
N TRP A 230 18.49 0.63 22.49
CA TRP A 230 17.80 0.04 21.35
C TRP A 230 17.27 -1.37 21.57
N GLU A 231 17.83 -2.11 22.50
CA GLU A 231 17.28 -3.40 22.91
C GLU A 231 15.79 -3.29 23.25
N ASP A 232 15.36 -2.11 23.68
CA ASP A 232 13.99 -1.79 24.04
C ASP A 232 13.07 -1.40 22.87
N TRP A 233 13.61 -1.12 21.68
CA TRP A 233 12.83 -0.61 20.55
C TRP A 233 12.80 -1.57 19.37
N ALA A 234 11.72 -1.52 18.59
CA ALA A 234 11.55 -2.24 17.33
C ALA A 234 11.11 -1.31 16.21
N LEU A 235 11.64 -1.54 15.02
CA LEU A 235 11.22 -0.86 13.79
C LEU A 235 10.19 -1.68 13.01
N GLY A 236 9.37 -0.99 12.20
CA GLY A 236 8.61 -1.59 11.12
C GLY A 236 9.44 -1.76 9.85
N ASP A 237 8.83 -2.28 8.79
CA ASP A 237 9.44 -2.40 7.47
C ASP A 237 9.59 -1.03 6.78
N GLY A 238 10.75 -0.74 6.20
CA GLY A 238 11.04 0.47 5.44
C GLY A 238 10.69 0.35 3.97
N GLN A 239 9.42 0.34 3.60
CA GLN A 239 9.02 0.11 2.20
C GLN A 239 9.13 1.34 1.29
N GLN A 240 8.86 2.54 1.80
CA GLN A 240 8.92 3.79 1.02
C GLN A 240 9.69 4.88 1.77
N MET A 241 11.00 4.90 1.57
CA MET A 241 11.93 5.75 2.32
C MET A 241 11.69 7.25 2.21
N SER A 242 11.20 7.72 1.07
CA SER A 242 10.96 9.15 0.84
C SER A 242 9.95 9.78 1.81
N GLN A 243 9.07 8.97 2.39
CA GLN A 243 8.05 9.44 3.34
C GLN A 243 8.62 9.85 4.69
N TYR A 244 9.81 9.35 5.05
CA TYR A 244 10.45 9.55 6.34
C TYR A 244 11.46 10.70 6.34
N PHE A 245 11.77 11.24 5.15
CA PHE A 245 12.75 12.30 4.99
C PHE A 245 12.15 13.67 5.39
N ILE A 246 12.71 14.28 6.42
CA ILE A 246 12.32 15.61 6.88
C ILE A 246 13.22 16.74 6.35
N GLY A 247 14.48 16.44 6.04
CA GLY A 247 15.39 17.30 5.29
C GLY A 247 15.47 18.74 5.80
N ASP A 248 15.63 18.92 7.11
CA ASP A 248 15.68 20.26 7.71
C ASP A 248 17.09 20.83 7.62
N GLU A 249 17.25 21.98 6.93
CA GLU A 249 18.53 22.64 6.75
C GLU A 249 19.14 23.15 8.06
N THR A 250 18.33 23.38 9.11
CA THR A 250 18.82 23.81 10.42
C THR A 250 19.67 22.76 11.12
N VAL A 251 19.55 21.50 10.69
CA VAL A 251 20.33 20.35 11.17
C VAL A 251 21.15 19.70 10.07
N GLY A 252 21.53 20.44 9.04
CA GLY A 252 22.43 19.98 7.98
C GLY A 252 21.76 19.30 6.79
N GLY A 253 20.43 19.33 6.70
CA GLY A 253 19.68 18.82 5.53
C GLY A 253 19.46 17.31 5.50
N TYR A 254 20.24 16.51 6.21
CA TYR A 254 20.15 15.04 6.24
C TYR A 254 19.44 14.56 7.51
N ALA A 255 18.14 14.78 7.56
CA ALA A 255 17.33 14.45 8.73
C ALA A 255 16.14 13.57 8.37
N TRP A 256 15.85 12.60 9.24
CA TRP A 256 14.83 11.57 9.05
C TRP A 256 14.04 11.33 10.34
N LEU A 257 12.78 10.94 10.20
CA LEU A 257 11.97 10.44 11.30
C LEU A 257 11.46 9.04 10.96
N LEU A 258 11.70 8.09 11.84
CA LEU A 258 11.28 6.71 11.66
C LEU A 258 10.31 6.31 12.77
N PRO A 259 9.18 5.68 12.46
CA PRO A 259 8.30 5.15 13.48
C PRO A 259 8.95 3.94 14.17
N VAL A 260 8.96 3.94 15.48
CA VAL A 260 9.49 2.89 16.33
C VAL A 260 8.49 2.49 17.40
N ARG A 261 8.69 1.35 18.02
CA ARG A 261 7.85 0.86 19.12
C ARG A 261 8.72 0.29 20.23
N ARG A 262 8.43 0.66 21.46
CA ARG A 262 9.09 0.07 22.63
C ARG A 262 8.63 -1.38 22.84
N LYS A 263 9.57 -2.31 22.99
CA LYS A 263 9.27 -3.75 23.09
C LYS A 263 8.53 -4.11 24.37
N ALA A 264 8.86 -3.44 25.48
CA ALA A 264 8.36 -3.75 26.79
C ALA A 264 6.84 -3.56 26.94
N ASP A 265 6.29 -2.51 26.37
CA ASP A 265 4.88 -2.10 26.55
C ASP A 265 4.16 -1.72 25.25
N GLY A 266 4.84 -1.85 24.11
CA GLY A 266 4.26 -1.50 22.82
C GLY A 266 4.11 0.00 22.55
N GLN A 267 4.64 0.86 23.44
CA GLN A 267 4.53 2.31 23.29
C GLN A 267 5.19 2.77 21.99
N PRO A 268 4.48 3.45 21.08
CA PRO A 268 5.07 4.02 19.88
C PRO A 268 5.99 5.19 20.20
N GLY A 269 6.98 5.37 19.36
CA GLY A 269 7.94 6.47 19.41
C GLY A 269 8.35 6.89 18.01
N LEU A 270 9.15 7.94 17.93
CA LEU A 270 9.80 8.40 16.71
C LEU A 270 11.30 8.42 16.92
N LEU A 271 12.03 7.75 16.05
CA LEU A 271 13.46 7.90 15.97
C LEU A 271 13.79 9.09 15.08
N LYS A 272 14.55 10.00 15.62
CA LYS A 272 15.15 11.10 14.88
C LYS A 272 16.57 10.69 14.48
N VAL A 273 16.87 10.76 13.20
CA VAL A 273 18.21 10.53 12.64
C VAL A 273 18.67 11.81 11.97
N VAL A 274 19.83 12.32 12.39
CA VAL A 274 20.44 13.52 11.82
C VAL A 274 21.88 13.19 11.47
N GLY A 275 22.17 13.10 10.18
CA GLY A 275 23.45 12.56 9.73
C GLY A 275 23.62 11.12 10.19
N GLU A 276 24.58 10.87 11.06
CA GLU A 276 24.85 9.57 11.70
C GLU A 276 24.40 9.51 13.17
N ASP A 277 23.77 10.58 13.68
CA ASP A 277 23.27 10.64 15.05
C ASP A 277 21.81 10.14 15.14
N PHE A 278 21.58 9.26 16.10
CA PHE A 278 20.27 8.64 16.35
C PHE A 278 19.79 9.03 17.74
N SER A 279 18.54 9.47 17.85
CA SER A 279 17.92 9.77 19.16
C SER A 279 16.39 9.60 19.09
N VAL A 280 15.78 9.25 20.20
CA VAL A 280 14.31 9.27 20.29
C VAL A 280 13.85 10.72 20.33
N LEU A 281 12.86 11.05 19.50
CA LEU A 281 12.27 12.38 19.46
C LEU A 281 11.46 12.61 20.74
N GLU A 282 11.79 13.64 21.50
CA GLU A 282 10.99 14.03 22.66
C GLU A 282 9.70 14.73 22.21
N THR A 283 8.57 14.32 22.82
CA THR A 283 7.25 14.85 22.51
C THR A 283 6.56 15.46 23.74
N GLU A 284 5.64 16.40 23.53
CA GLU A 284 4.77 16.92 24.58
C GLU A 284 3.60 15.90 24.79
N GLY A 285 3.80 14.98 25.70
CA GLY A 285 2.90 13.85 25.93
C GLY A 285 3.37 12.59 25.21
N SER A 286 2.55 11.54 25.28
CA SER A 286 2.85 10.23 24.71
C SER A 286 2.07 10.02 23.41
N LEU A 287 2.70 9.37 22.44
CA LEU A 287 2.00 8.85 21.26
C LEU A 287 1.02 7.74 21.69
N LEU A 288 -0.06 7.55 20.94
CA LEU A 288 -1.08 6.56 21.29
C LEU A 288 -0.57 5.13 21.03
N ALA A 289 -0.56 4.29 22.07
CA ALA A 289 -0.36 2.86 21.94
C ALA A 289 -1.66 2.12 21.57
N ASN A 290 -2.79 2.60 22.11
CA ASN A 290 -4.14 2.11 21.85
C ASN A 290 -5.08 3.28 21.58
N ALA A 291 -6.22 3.01 20.97
CA ALA A 291 -7.26 4.00 20.81
C ALA A 291 -7.76 4.52 22.18
N PRO A 292 -8.28 5.75 22.28
CA PRO A 292 -8.74 6.30 23.56
C PRO A 292 -9.83 5.48 24.26
N ASP A 293 -10.56 4.65 23.53
CA ASP A 293 -11.56 3.72 24.06
C ASP A 293 -10.99 2.33 24.40
N GLY A 294 -9.66 2.17 24.32
CA GLY A 294 -8.94 0.92 24.64
C GLY A 294 -8.89 -0.08 23.49
N ALA A 295 -9.45 0.24 22.31
CA ALA A 295 -9.34 -0.64 21.14
C ALA A 295 -7.90 -0.75 20.65
N GLU A 296 -7.52 -1.95 20.20
CA GLU A 296 -6.17 -2.22 19.72
C GLU A 296 -5.93 -1.50 18.38
N MET A 297 -4.80 -0.86 18.28
CA MET A 297 -4.32 -0.22 17.05
C MET A 297 -3.18 -1.03 16.44
N ILE A 298 -2.93 -0.82 15.14
CA ILE A 298 -1.81 -1.46 14.45
C ILE A 298 -0.49 -1.16 15.16
N ARG A 299 0.36 -2.18 15.25
CA ARG A 299 1.62 -2.13 16.02
C ARG A 299 2.62 -1.12 15.49
N TYR A 300 2.67 -0.92 14.18
CA TYR A 300 3.61 -0.01 13.53
C TYR A 300 2.82 1.08 12.79
N PRO A 301 2.85 2.32 13.31
CA PRO A 301 2.20 3.43 12.62
C PRO A 301 2.87 3.70 11.26
N ALA A 302 2.07 4.01 10.26
CA ALA A 302 2.61 4.60 9.04
C ALA A 302 2.93 6.08 9.30
N LEU A 303 3.95 6.61 8.63
CA LEU A 303 4.36 8.00 8.79
C LEU A 303 4.51 8.64 7.41
N VAL A 304 4.08 9.89 7.31
CA VAL A 304 4.40 10.76 6.18
C VAL A 304 4.85 12.13 6.69
N ALA A 305 6.00 12.59 6.20
CA ALA A 305 6.55 13.90 6.56
C ALA A 305 5.98 15.00 5.66
N ASP A 306 5.47 16.06 6.25
CA ASP A 306 5.08 17.31 5.59
C ASP A 306 6.17 18.36 5.85
N ARG A 307 7.09 18.49 4.91
CA ARG A 307 8.24 19.37 5.02
C ARG A 307 7.85 20.85 4.94
N GLU A 308 6.81 21.19 4.19
CA GLU A 308 6.33 22.57 4.06
C GLU A 308 5.79 23.08 5.40
N ARG A 309 5.06 22.24 6.11
CA ARG A 309 4.48 22.55 7.43
C ARG A 309 5.41 22.20 8.59
N ALA A 310 6.55 21.56 8.32
CA ALA A 310 7.50 21.03 9.29
C ALA A 310 6.85 20.16 10.37
N CYS A 311 5.96 19.28 9.94
CA CYS A 311 5.31 18.29 10.79
C CYS A 311 5.36 16.90 10.15
N ALA A 312 5.13 15.88 10.96
CA ALA A 312 4.95 14.51 10.51
C ALA A 312 3.57 14.03 10.96
N TRP A 313 2.96 13.19 10.14
CA TRP A 313 1.67 12.59 10.38
C TRP A 313 1.85 11.10 10.64
N LEU A 314 1.58 10.65 11.88
CA LEU A 314 1.52 9.24 12.25
C LEU A 314 0.10 8.74 12.07
N ILE A 315 -0.07 7.67 11.30
CA ILE A 315 -1.37 7.13 10.91
C ILE A 315 -1.48 5.71 11.46
N GLN A 316 -2.50 5.47 12.27
CA GLN A 316 -2.73 4.21 12.97
C GLN A 316 -4.18 3.76 12.78
N SER A 317 -4.39 2.67 12.07
CA SER A 317 -5.69 2.05 11.92
C SER A 317 -6.07 1.28 13.19
N VAL A 318 -7.34 1.34 13.57
CA VAL A 318 -7.92 0.48 14.61
C VAL A 318 -8.37 -0.83 13.96
N GLU A 319 -7.77 -1.92 14.38
CA GLU A 319 -7.97 -3.22 13.77
C GLU A 319 -9.45 -3.65 13.75
N GLY A 320 -9.91 -4.18 12.62
CA GLY A 320 -11.27 -4.65 12.45
C GLY A 320 -12.37 -3.57 12.51
N SER A 321 -12.00 -2.29 12.47
CA SER A 321 -12.92 -1.17 12.53
C SER A 321 -12.79 -0.23 11.32
N ASN A 322 -13.64 0.78 11.25
CA ASN A 322 -13.55 1.85 10.26
C ASN A 322 -12.78 3.08 10.76
N ARG A 323 -12.07 2.97 11.90
CA ARG A 323 -11.44 4.12 12.56
C ARG A 323 -9.95 4.20 12.29
N ILE A 324 -9.48 5.41 12.06
CA ILE A 324 -8.07 5.74 11.93
C ILE A 324 -7.78 6.89 12.90
N TYR A 325 -6.71 6.75 13.68
CA TYR A 325 -6.16 7.85 14.45
C TYR A 325 -4.94 8.42 13.73
N VAL A 326 -4.83 9.73 13.71
CA VAL A 326 -3.74 10.44 13.07
C VAL A 326 -3.14 11.41 14.08
N THR A 327 -1.87 11.24 14.39
CA THR A 327 -1.15 12.16 15.28
C THR A 327 -0.24 13.05 14.45
N ARG A 328 -0.52 14.35 14.49
CA ARG A 328 0.41 15.36 13.97
C ARG A 328 1.50 15.63 14.99
N VAL A 329 2.74 15.57 14.54
CA VAL A 329 3.95 15.81 15.33
C VAL A 329 4.69 17.00 14.75
N ASP A 330 4.68 18.15 15.44
CA ASP A 330 5.40 19.35 15.00
C ASP A 330 6.88 19.22 15.36
N TYR A 331 7.66 18.58 14.52
CA TYR A 331 9.05 18.17 14.81
C TYR A 331 10.05 19.33 14.84
N ARG A 332 9.75 20.49 14.25
CA ARG A 332 10.66 21.63 14.17
C ARG A 332 11.18 22.07 15.55
N VAL A 333 10.32 22.04 16.56
CA VAL A 333 10.68 22.41 17.94
C VAL A 333 11.68 21.39 18.51
N ALA A 334 11.44 20.10 18.27
CA ALA A 334 12.30 19.03 18.76
C ALA A 334 13.67 18.98 18.06
N LEU A 335 13.76 19.40 16.81
CA LEU A 335 15.05 19.55 16.11
C LEU A 335 15.93 20.63 16.75
N ARG A 336 15.35 21.59 17.47
CA ARG A 336 16.04 22.66 18.18
C ARG A 336 16.22 22.39 19.68
N GLY A 337 16.00 21.15 20.13
CA GLY A 337 16.21 20.71 21.51
C GLY A 337 15.00 20.90 22.44
N GLY A 338 13.82 21.25 21.90
CA GLY A 338 12.56 21.25 22.64
C GLY A 338 11.80 19.93 22.50
N LYS A 339 10.57 19.88 23.02
CA LYS A 339 9.65 18.76 22.84
C LYS A 339 8.70 19.05 21.69
N ALA A 340 8.43 18.06 20.84
CA ALA A 340 7.50 18.20 19.72
C ALA A 340 6.06 18.25 20.22
N PRO A 341 5.30 19.32 19.92
CA PRO A 341 3.87 19.37 20.18
C PRO A 341 3.12 18.29 19.39
N LEU A 342 2.12 17.70 20.04
CA LEU A 342 1.26 16.68 19.46
C LEU A 342 -0.17 17.22 19.27
N THR A 343 -0.80 16.87 18.16
CA THR A 343 -2.22 17.09 17.92
C THR A 343 -2.85 15.79 17.43
N LEU A 344 -3.89 15.33 18.13
CA LEU A 344 -4.58 14.08 17.82
C LEU A 344 -5.83 14.34 16.97
N TYR A 345 -5.97 13.55 15.92
CA TYR A 345 -7.12 13.52 15.04
C TYR A 345 -7.70 12.12 14.97
N ARG A 346 -8.98 12.05 14.68
CA ARG A 346 -9.71 10.83 14.37
C ARG A 346 -10.38 10.98 13.00
N ALA A 347 -10.25 9.97 12.18
CA ALA A 347 -10.96 9.83 10.91
C ALA A 347 -11.84 8.58 10.98
N ASP A 348 -13.11 8.72 10.64
CA ASP A 348 -14.06 7.62 10.53
C ASP A 348 -14.32 7.37 9.03
N LEU A 349 -13.94 6.18 8.56
CA LEU A 349 -14.21 5.78 7.19
C LEU A 349 -15.71 5.53 6.98
N PRO A 350 -16.23 5.71 5.77
CA PRO A 350 -17.64 5.44 5.48
C PRO A 350 -18.07 4.03 5.88
N ASP A 351 -19.37 3.89 6.20
CA ASP A 351 -19.95 2.61 6.62
C ASP A 351 -19.63 1.47 5.67
N GLY A 352 -19.26 0.32 6.23
CA GLY A 352 -18.87 -0.88 5.50
C GLY A 352 -17.42 -0.91 5.02
N MET A 353 -16.63 0.16 5.23
CA MET A 353 -15.21 0.18 4.93
C MET A 353 -14.39 -0.13 6.18
N LEU A 354 -13.51 -1.10 6.12
CA LEU A 354 -12.54 -1.35 7.18
C LEU A 354 -11.28 -0.50 6.97
N ALA A 355 -10.73 0.02 8.07
CA ALA A 355 -9.48 0.74 8.04
C ALA A 355 -8.34 -0.20 7.61
N PRO A 356 -7.65 0.08 6.50
CA PRO A 356 -6.59 -0.80 6.03
C PRO A 356 -5.36 -0.69 6.93
N VAL A 357 -4.64 -1.78 7.06
CA VAL A 357 -3.35 -1.87 7.72
C VAL A 357 -2.25 -2.07 6.67
N GLN A 358 -1.00 -1.94 7.04
CA GLN A 358 0.17 -2.02 6.13
C GLN A 358 0.04 -1.03 4.96
N ILE A 359 -0.31 0.20 5.30
CA ILE A 359 -0.58 1.28 4.34
C ILE A 359 0.71 2.02 3.96
N CYS A 360 0.74 2.51 2.72
CA CYS A 360 1.74 3.46 2.22
C CYS A 360 1.06 4.82 1.99
N PRO A 361 1.00 5.71 3.00
CA PRO A 361 0.39 7.02 2.83
C PRO A 361 1.23 7.93 1.94
N VAL A 362 0.59 8.76 1.14
CA VAL A 362 1.25 9.74 0.27
C VAL A 362 0.71 11.13 0.55
N LEU A 363 1.63 12.08 0.73
CA LEU A 363 1.27 13.49 0.90
C LEU A 363 0.89 14.10 -0.44
N LEU A 364 -0.29 14.69 -0.51
CA LEU A 364 -0.79 15.44 -1.64
C LEU A 364 -0.61 16.95 -1.45
N PRO A 365 -0.66 17.75 -2.52
CA PRO A 365 -0.68 19.20 -2.41
C PRO A 365 -1.76 19.70 -1.45
N GLY A 366 -1.44 20.73 -0.68
CA GLY A 366 -2.31 21.25 0.37
C GLY A 366 -2.30 20.43 1.67
N GLY A 367 -1.35 19.50 1.82
CA GLY A 367 -1.16 18.71 3.06
C GLY A 367 -2.16 17.58 3.24
N ARG A 368 -2.98 17.27 2.24
CA ARG A 368 -3.89 16.12 2.25
C ARG A 368 -3.09 14.81 2.18
N ILE A 369 -3.62 13.74 2.74
CA ILE A 369 -2.94 12.45 2.79
C ILE A 369 -3.80 11.41 2.08
N ALA A 370 -3.28 10.83 1.00
CA ALA A 370 -3.91 9.72 0.31
C ALA A 370 -3.48 8.39 0.92
N ILE A 371 -4.44 7.49 1.08
CA ILE A 371 -4.24 6.09 1.47
C ILE A 371 -4.94 5.23 0.42
N VAL A 372 -4.18 4.33 -0.19
CA VAL A 372 -4.66 3.52 -1.31
C VAL A 372 -4.21 2.09 -1.10
N GLY A 373 -5.14 1.13 -1.13
CA GLY A 373 -4.82 -0.28 -0.92
C GLY A 373 -4.45 -0.61 0.53
N GLY A 374 -3.46 -1.47 0.72
CA GLY A 374 -3.12 -2.10 2.00
C GLY A 374 -3.85 -3.42 2.18
N ARG A 375 -4.10 -3.84 3.42
CA ARG A 375 -4.87 -5.07 3.70
C ARG A 375 -5.88 -4.83 4.82
N THR A 376 -6.94 -5.62 4.87
CA THR A 376 -8.01 -5.50 5.87
C THR A 376 -7.98 -6.58 6.96
N GLY A 377 -7.11 -7.57 6.82
CA GLY A 377 -6.93 -8.67 7.78
C GLY A 377 -5.52 -8.73 8.37
N LEU A 378 -5.30 -9.69 9.26
CA LEU A 378 -4.00 -9.96 9.87
C LEU A 378 -3.02 -10.64 8.93
N ASP A 379 -3.50 -11.22 7.84
CA ASP A 379 -2.72 -11.97 6.87
C ASP A 379 -2.56 -11.23 5.53
N GLU A 380 -1.68 -11.73 4.70
CA GLU A 380 -1.35 -11.17 3.39
C GLU A 380 -2.37 -11.59 2.28
N TYR A 381 -3.40 -12.37 2.64
CA TYR A 381 -4.35 -12.92 1.66
C TYR A 381 -5.54 -12.01 1.38
N HIS A 382 -5.73 -10.96 2.18
CA HIS A 382 -6.87 -10.05 2.10
C HIS A 382 -6.45 -8.61 1.79
N PRO A 383 -5.86 -8.35 0.61
CA PRO A 383 -5.54 -7.00 0.19
C PRO A 383 -6.79 -6.15 0.04
N SER A 384 -6.64 -4.85 0.22
CA SER A 384 -7.71 -3.87 0.13
C SER A 384 -7.74 -3.20 -1.24
N ALA A 385 -8.93 -2.94 -1.76
CA ALA A 385 -9.14 -2.04 -2.89
C ALA A 385 -9.47 -0.61 -2.45
N ALA A 386 -9.60 -0.37 -1.15
CA ALA A 386 -10.03 0.91 -0.62
C ALA A 386 -9.06 2.04 -0.97
N ALA A 387 -9.61 3.19 -1.36
CA ALA A 387 -8.87 4.40 -1.62
C ALA A 387 -9.61 5.60 -1.02
N PHE A 388 -8.88 6.45 -0.29
CA PHE A 388 -9.46 7.64 0.33
C PHE A 388 -8.38 8.69 0.63
N ILE A 389 -8.83 9.93 0.83
CA ILE A 389 -7.98 11.06 1.19
C ILE A 389 -8.40 11.57 2.57
N LEU A 390 -7.43 11.73 3.46
CA LEU A 390 -7.58 12.40 4.74
C LEU A 390 -7.26 13.88 4.56
N HIS A 391 -8.19 14.74 4.97
CA HIS A 391 -8.03 16.20 4.92
C HIS A 391 -7.47 16.70 6.24
N THR A 392 -6.22 17.14 6.23
CA THR A 392 -5.53 17.65 7.42
C THR A 392 -6.02 19.01 7.87
N GLU A 393 -6.71 19.73 7.01
CA GLU A 393 -7.42 20.97 7.30
C GLU A 393 -8.93 20.73 7.16
N PRO A 394 -9.76 21.44 7.94
CA PRO A 394 -11.20 21.37 7.76
C PRO A 394 -11.55 21.63 6.29
N LEU A 395 -12.43 20.80 5.73
CA LEU A 395 -12.99 21.10 4.41
C LEU A 395 -13.61 22.50 4.50
N PRO A 396 -13.40 23.38 3.50
CA PRO A 396 -14.13 24.62 3.44
C PRO A 396 -15.60 24.23 3.50
N GLU A 397 -16.32 24.79 4.50
CA GLU A 397 -17.78 24.63 4.53
C GLU A 397 -18.24 24.89 3.11
N LYS A 398 -18.98 23.95 2.53
CA LYS A 398 -19.65 24.19 1.24
C LYS A 398 -20.48 25.44 1.47
N GLY A 399 -19.89 26.59 1.18
CA GLY A 399 -20.52 27.87 1.37
C GLY A 399 -21.78 27.83 0.54
N GLY A 400 -22.91 27.61 1.20
CA GLY A 400 -24.18 27.92 0.59
C GLY A 400 -24.01 29.33 0.05
N LEU A 401 -24.37 29.56 -1.20
CA LEU A 401 -24.35 30.92 -1.78
C LEU A 401 -24.78 31.88 -0.67
N PRO A 402 -23.95 32.87 -0.31
CA PRO A 402 -24.30 33.77 0.77
C PRO A 402 -25.74 34.22 0.55
N TRP A 403 -26.60 34.08 1.53
CA TRP A 403 -28.04 34.35 1.41
C TRP A 403 -28.34 35.70 0.75
N TRP A 404 -27.42 36.68 0.90
CA TRP A 404 -27.50 37.97 0.24
C TRP A 404 -27.27 37.89 -1.29
N LEU A 405 -26.49 36.90 -1.82
CA LEU A 405 -26.39 36.63 -3.27
C LEU A 405 -27.67 35.99 -3.81
N ALA A 406 -28.31 35.11 -3.03
CA ALA A 406 -29.64 34.60 -3.37
C ALA A 406 -30.68 35.73 -3.37
N LEU A 407 -30.63 36.61 -2.36
CA LEU A 407 -31.47 37.82 -2.31
C LEU A 407 -31.17 38.80 -3.45
N ALA A 408 -29.90 39.02 -3.79
CA ALA A 408 -29.50 39.84 -4.95
C ALA A 408 -30.00 39.24 -6.26
N GLY A 409 -29.94 37.89 -6.41
CA GLY A 409 -30.50 37.17 -7.54
C GLY A 409 -32.01 37.36 -7.69
N VAL A 410 -32.74 37.29 -6.57
CA VAL A 410 -34.21 37.53 -6.54
C VAL A 410 -34.55 38.98 -6.85
N LEU A 411 -33.79 39.95 -6.32
CA LEU A 411 -34.00 41.38 -6.58
C LEU A 411 -33.68 41.74 -8.02
N LEU A 412 -32.58 41.21 -8.60
CA LEU A 412 -32.20 41.38 -9.98
C LEU A 412 -33.18 40.67 -10.93
N GLY A 413 -33.57 39.44 -10.61
CA GLY A 413 -34.59 38.69 -11.34
C GLY A 413 -35.95 39.35 -11.29
N GLY A 414 -36.39 39.80 -10.12
CA GLY A 414 -37.63 40.56 -9.94
C GLY A 414 -37.61 41.89 -10.68
N GLY A 415 -36.49 42.63 -10.66
CA GLY A 415 -36.28 43.84 -11.43
C GLY A 415 -36.35 43.61 -12.93
N LEU A 416 -35.77 42.52 -13.42
CA LEU A 416 -35.82 42.14 -14.83
C LEU A 416 -37.22 41.74 -15.30
N VAL A 417 -37.99 41.01 -14.45
CA VAL A 417 -39.38 40.65 -14.71
C VAL A 417 -40.26 41.89 -14.74
N LEU A 418 -40.07 42.85 -13.84
CA LEU A 418 -40.79 44.13 -13.83
C LEU A 418 -40.46 44.99 -15.07
N LEU A 419 -39.19 45.01 -15.52
CA LEU A 419 -38.77 45.70 -16.74
C LEU A 419 -39.32 45.02 -18.00
N LEU A 420 -39.37 43.70 -18.03
CA LEU A 420 -39.99 42.94 -19.13
C LEU A 420 -41.52 43.13 -19.14
N ALA A 421 -42.16 43.11 -17.99
CA ALA A 421 -43.60 43.38 -17.86
C ALA A 421 -43.95 44.82 -18.30
N ARG A 422 -43.13 45.83 -17.96
CA ARG A 422 -43.25 47.20 -18.44
C ARG A 422 -43.02 47.34 -19.94
N ARG A 423 -42.09 46.57 -20.53
CA ARG A 423 -41.84 46.51 -22.00
C ARG A 423 -43.00 45.82 -22.73
N LEU A 424 -43.54 44.75 -22.14
CA LEU A 424 -44.68 44.04 -22.73
C LEU A 424 -45.97 44.88 -22.64
N SER A 425 -46.22 45.61 -21.52
CA SER A 425 -47.35 46.52 -21.44
C SER A 425 -47.24 47.74 -22.38
N LYS A 426 -46.03 48.23 -22.70
CA LYS A 426 -45.83 49.25 -23.72
C LYS A 426 -46.02 48.70 -25.14
N ARG A 427 -45.68 47.40 -25.41
CA ARG A 427 -45.94 46.78 -26.71
C ARG A 427 -47.40 46.39 -26.96
N ALA A 428 -48.20 46.19 -25.90
CA ALA A 428 -49.62 45.91 -25.99
C ALA A 428 -50.44 47.17 -26.33
N GLY A 429 -49.86 48.40 -26.23
CA GLY A 429 -50.50 49.65 -26.60
C GLY A 429 -50.34 50.03 -28.10
N ASP A 430 -49.35 49.46 -28.81
CA ASP A 430 -49.03 49.84 -30.20
C ASP A 430 -49.37 48.77 -31.24
N GLY A 431 -50.08 47.70 -30.87
CA GLY A 431 -50.30 46.50 -31.71
C GLY A 431 -51.70 46.29 -32.27
N ILE A 432 -52.53 47.33 -32.32
CA ILE A 432 -53.79 47.26 -33.07
C ILE A 432 -53.62 48.13 -34.34
N LEU A 433 -53.07 47.58 -35.38
CA LEU A 433 -53.21 47.96 -36.77
C LEU A 433 -52.04 47.33 -37.61
N ARG A 434 -52.26 46.15 -38.08
CA ARG A 434 -51.92 45.70 -39.44
C ARG A 434 -52.06 44.18 -39.52
N GLN A 435 -53.22 43.85 -39.99
CA GLN A 435 -53.55 42.53 -40.50
C GLN A 435 -53.48 42.67 -42.02
N ALA A 436 -52.99 41.64 -42.65
CA ALA A 436 -53.20 41.27 -44.07
C ALA A 436 -51.93 41.24 -44.97
N GLN A 437 -51.88 40.12 -45.64
CA GLN A 437 -51.14 39.77 -46.85
C GLN A 437 -49.70 39.35 -46.69
N ASP A 438 -49.21 38.25 -47.19
CA ASP A 438 -49.73 37.32 -48.23
C ASP A 438 -49.09 35.96 -48.12
N ASP A 439 -49.82 35.01 -48.57
CA ASP A 439 -49.51 33.60 -48.82
C ASP A 439 -48.38 33.37 -49.87
N LYS A 440 -47.88 32.14 -49.77
CA LYS A 440 -47.51 31.24 -50.88
C LYS A 440 -46.05 30.94 -51.17
N GLU A 441 -45.92 29.65 -51.36
CA GLU A 441 -44.97 28.89 -52.21
C GLU A 441 -43.63 28.58 -51.55
N GLY A 442 -43.17 27.38 -51.44
CA GLY A 442 -43.44 26.10 -52.09
C GLY A 442 -42.15 25.38 -52.35
N GLY A 443 -42.13 24.10 -52.19
CA GLY A 443 -41.27 23.19 -52.95
C GLY A 443 -40.07 22.58 -52.28
N GLN A 444 -40.18 21.35 -51.84
CA GLN A 444 -39.73 20.10 -52.48
C GLN A 444 -38.23 19.85 -52.68
N GLY A 445 -37.76 18.73 -52.15
CA GLY A 445 -36.87 17.70 -52.74
C GLY A 445 -35.42 17.79 -52.25
N ASP A 446 -34.65 16.83 -52.01
CA ASP A 446 -34.63 15.40 -52.28
C ASP A 446 -33.50 14.75 -51.47
N LYS A 447 -33.71 13.57 -51.02
CA LYS A 447 -32.94 12.35 -50.87
C LYS A 447 -31.42 12.29 -51.12
N ASP A 448 -30.85 11.39 -50.33
CA ASP A 448 -29.80 10.37 -50.56
C ASP A 448 -28.36 10.70 -50.18
N GLY A 449 -27.81 9.80 -49.35
CA GLY A 449 -26.38 9.65 -49.16
C GLY A 449 -26.00 8.90 -47.89
N ALA A 450 -26.42 7.65 -47.76
CA ALA A 450 -25.79 6.73 -46.81
C ALA A 450 -24.38 6.40 -47.30
N GLN A 451 -23.38 6.59 -46.44
CA GLN A 451 -22.10 5.89 -46.57
C GLN A 451 -21.59 5.42 -45.21
N ASP A 452 -21.50 4.12 -45.16
CA ASP A 452 -20.83 3.23 -44.26
C ASP A 452 -19.46 3.79 -43.79
N VAL A 453 -19.27 3.92 -42.49
CA VAL A 453 -17.94 3.90 -41.90
C VAL A 453 -17.97 2.89 -40.75
N ARG A 454 -17.27 1.78 -40.96
CA ARG A 454 -17.07 0.69 -40.00
C ARG A 454 -16.36 1.20 -38.77
N PRO A 455 -16.73 0.73 -37.56
CA PRO A 455 -15.96 0.94 -36.34
C PRO A 455 -14.86 -0.10 -36.28
N CYS A 456 -13.63 0.34 -36.28
CA CYS A 456 -12.48 -0.45 -35.86
C CYS A 456 -11.92 0.24 -34.62
N HIS A 457 -12.01 -0.37 -33.44
CA HIS A 457 -11.22 -0.16 -32.22
C HIS A 457 -11.97 -0.46 -30.90
N SER A 458 -12.88 -1.45 -30.87
CA SER A 458 -13.50 -1.89 -29.61
C SER A 458 -13.01 -3.25 -29.09
N GLU A 459 -12.25 -4.00 -29.88
CA GLU A 459 -11.89 -5.39 -29.51
C GLU A 459 -10.69 -5.49 -28.54
N GLN A 460 -9.77 -4.52 -28.49
CA GLN A 460 -8.63 -4.58 -27.57
C GLN A 460 -8.96 -4.18 -26.12
N ARG A 461 -10.04 -3.45 -25.92
CA ARG A 461 -10.46 -3.02 -24.56
C ARG A 461 -11.28 -4.09 -23.84
N GLU A 462 -12.01 -4.91 -24.57
CA GLU A 462 -12.77 -6.03 -24.00
C GLU A 462 -11.87 -7.22 -23.65
N GLU A 463 -10.76 -7.44 -24.35
CA GLU A 463 -9.83 -8.53 -24.04
C GLU A 463 -9.09 -8.34 -22.71
N SER A 464 -8.69 -7.14 -22.34
CA SER A 464 -7.97 -6.91 -21.08
C SER A 464 -8.89 -7.00 -19.85
N VAL A 465 -10.11 -6.49 -19.94
CA VAL A 465 -11.12 -6.62 -18.88
C VAL A 465 -11.62 -8.06 -18.79
N GLY A 466 -11.73 -8.75 -19.93
CA GLY A 466 -12.09 -10.16 -20.00
C GLY A 466 -11.06 -11.10 -19.35
N THR A 467 -9.76 -10.80 -19.47
CA THR A 467 -8.68 -11.63 -18.89
C THR A 467 -8.63 -11.56 -17.37
N HIS A 468 -8.86 -10.40 -16.75
CA HIS A 468 -8.93 -10.29 -15.28
C HIS A 468 -10.12 -11.05 -14.71
N THR A 469 -11.28 -10.90 -15.30
CA THR A 469 -12.48 -11.67 -14.93
C THR A 469 -12.25 -13.17 -15.16
N LEU A 470 -11.52 -13.54 -16.21
CA LEU A 470 -11.21 -14.94 -16.53
C LEU A 470 -10.27 -15.55 -15.48
N MET A 471 -9.20 -14.87 -15.08
CA MET A 471 -8.29 -15.39 -14.05
C MET A 471 -8.96 -15.56 -12.70
N SER A 472 -9.79 -14.63 -12.28
CA SER A 472 -10.58 -14.78 -11.05
C SER A 472 -11.51 -15.99 -11.09
N ARG A 473 -12.08 -16.29 -12.25
CA ARG A 473 -12.91 -17.49 -12.46
C ARG A 473 -12.07 -18.78 -12.46
N ILE A 474 -10.85 -18.74 -13.03
CA ILE A 474 -9.90 -19.87 -12.97
C ILE A 474 -9.51 -20.14 -11.51
N LEU A 475 -9.14 -19.10 -10.75
CA LEU A 475 -8.79 -19.23 -9.34
C LEU A 475 -9.95 -19.80 -8.51
N ALA A 476 -11.18 -19.34 -8.76
CA ALA A 476 -12.35 -19.86 -8.06
C ALA A 476 -12.57 -21.37 -8.31
N LEU A 477 -12.37 -21.86 -9.53
CA LEU A 477 -12.42 -23.29 -9.84
C LEU A 477 -11.31 -24.08 -9.13
N MET A 478 -10.13 -23.50 -9.04
CA MET A 478 -8.99 -24.13 -8.38
C MET A 478 -9.13 -24.13 -6.85
N GLU A 479 -9.60 -23.06 -6.24
CA GLU A 479 -9.59 -22.88 -4.77
C GLU A 479 -10.89 -23.36 -4.11
N LYS A 480 -12.07 -23.08 -4.73
CA LYS A 480 -13.35 -23.43 -4.14
C LYS A 480 -13.86 -24.78 -4.57
N GLU A 481 -13.66 -25.14 -5.85
CA GLU A 481 -14.12 -26.39 -6.42
C GLU A 481 -13.03 -27.46 -6.43
N GLU A 482 -11.80 -27.11 -6.03
CA GLU A 482 -10.63 -27.99 -5.97
C GLU A 482 -10.43 -28.80 -7.27
N LEU A 483 -10.72 -28.18 -8.41
CA LEU A 483 -10.70 -28.86 -9.71
C LEU A 483 -9.33 -29.47 -10.03
N TRP A 484 -8.26 -28.99 -9.40
CA TRP A 484 -6.90 -29.53 -9.49
C TRP A 484 -6.78 -30.99 -9.02
N ARG A 485 -7.73 -31.50 -8.20
CA ARG A 485 -7.78 -32.92 -7.78
C ARG A 485 -8.15 -33.84 -8.91
N GLN A 486 -8.77 -33.32 -9.97
CA GLN A 486 -9.15 -34.14 -11.11
C GLN A 486 -7.92 -34.68 -11.82
N LYS A 487 -7.77 -36.01 -11.88
CA LYS A 487 -6.69 -36.67 -12.61
C LYS A 487 -6.77 -36.36 -14.10
N GLY A 488 -5.62 -36.03 -14.69
CA GLY A 488 -5.55 -35.77 -16.13
C GLY A 488 -6.22 -34.49 -16.59
N LEU A 489 -6.52 -33.54 -15.67
CA LEU A 489 -7.10 -32.24 -16.00
C LEU A 489 -6.28 -31.52 -17.07
N LYS A 490 -6.94 -31.08 -18.13
CA LYS A 490 -6.34 -30.34 -19.26
C LYS A 490 -6.87 -28.92 -19.29
N VAL A 491 -6.12 -28.05 -19.93
CA VAL A 491 -6.54 -26.66 -20.14
C VAL A 491 -7.86 -26.55 -20.92
N SER A 492 -8.15 -27.54 -21.80
CA SER A 492 -9.43 -27.64 -22.52
C SER A 492 -10.62 -27.88 -21.58
N ASP A 493 -10.39 -28.58 -20.48
CA ASP A 493 -11.45 -28.88 -19.52
C ASP A 493 -11.82 -27.59 -18.74
N LEU A 494 -10.82 -26.82 -18.33
CA LEU A 494 -11.04 -25.48 -17.79
C LEU A 494 -11.77 -24.57 -18.78
N ALA A 495 -11.38 -24.62 -20.04
CA ALA A 495 -12.01 -23.82 -21.09
C ALA A 495 -13.50 -24.16 -21.21
N THR A 496 -13.85 -25.44 -21.13
CA THR A 496 -15.23 -25.91 -21.12
C THR A 496 -16.01 -25.42 -19.91
N HIS A 497 -15.44 -25.53 -18.69
CA HIS A 497 -16.06 -25.05 -17.46
C HIS A 497 -16.29 -23.52 -17.46
N LEU A 498 -15.40 -22.77 -18.09
CA LEU A 498 -15.44 -21.31 -18.12
C LEU A 498 -16.16 -20.73 -19.34
N GLY A 499 -16.61 -21.58 -20.29
CA GLY A 499 -17.27 -21.15 -21.52
C GLY A 499 -16.37 -20.32 -22.44
N THR A 500 -15.07 -20.66 -22.50
CA THR A 500 -14.06 -19.95 -23.29
C THR A 500 -13.19 -20.96 -24.06
N ASN A 501 -12.10 -20.55 -24.67
CA ASN A 501 -11.19 -21.45 -25.37
C ASN A 501 -9.86 -21.65 -24.61
N ALA A 502 -9.18 -22.78 -24.91
CA ALA A 502 -7.94 -23.17 -24.26
C ALA A 502 -6.79 -22.18 -24.47
N THR A 503 -6.80 -21.44 -25.58
CA THR A 503 -5.78 -20.44 -25.90
C THR A 503 -5.88 -19.23 -24.96
N TYR A 504 -7.10 -18.75 -24.68
CA TYR A 504 -7.33 -17.66 -23.74
C TYR A 504 -6.99 -18.07 -22.29
N ILE A 505 -7.32 -19.29 -21.87
CA ILE A 505 -6.92 -19.83 -20.57
C ILE A 505 -5.38 -19.86 -20.45
N SER A 506 -4.70 -20.42 -21.46
CA SER A 506 -3.24 -20.51 -21.46
C SER A 506 -2.59 -19.13 -21.46
N ALA A 507 -3.09 -18.18 -22.27
CA ALA A 507 -2.59 -16.82 -22.29
C ALA A 507 -2.82 -16.09 -20.96
N CYS A 508 -4.00 -16.30 -20.35
CA CYS A 508 -4.34 -15.74 -19.04
C CYS A 508 -3.41 -16.26 -17.93
N ILE A 509 -3.20 -17.57 -17.85
CA ILE A 509 -2.32 -18.19 -16.86
C ILE A 509 -0.87 -17.80 -17.12
N ASN A 510 -0.39 -17.85 -18.36
CA ASN A 510 0.99 -17.44 -18.70
C ASN A 510 1.22 -15.95 -18.39
N GLY A 511 0.26 -15.09 -18.76
CA GLY A 511 0.39 -13.65 -18.55
C GLY A 511 0.28 -13.22 -17.10
N GLN A 512 -0.58 -13.89 -16.31
CA GLN A 512 -0.86 -13.47 -14.93
C GLN A 512 -0.13 -14.31 -13.87
N ALA A 513 0.11 -15.59 -14.12
CA ALA A 513 0.83 -16.46 -13.19
C ALA A 513 2.29 -16.73 -13.62
N GLY A 514 2.71 -16.27 -14.80
CA GLY A 514 4.07 -16.48 -15.31
C GLY A 514 4.42 -17.96 -15.53
N LYS A 515 3.43 -18.85 -15.61
CA LYS A 515 3.58 -20.31 -15.62
C LYS A 515 2.76 -20.94 -16.73
N SER A 516 3.22 -22.06 -17.25
CA SER A 516 2.36 -22.90 -18.08
C SER A 516 1.24 -23.50 -17.25
N PHE A 517 0.13 -23.88 -17.89
CA PHE A 517 -1.00 -24.53 -17.18
C PHE A 517 -0.57 -25.79 -16.40
N PRO A 518 0.29 -26.69 -16.90
CA PRO A 518 0.77 -27.82 -16.09
C PRO A 518 1.56 -27.40 -14.84
N GLU A 519 2.38 -26.37 -14.92
CA GLU A 519 3.10 -25.85 -13.76
C GLU A 519 2.16 -25.22 -12.75
N PHE A 520 1.22 -24.41 -13.23
CA PHE A 520 0.18 -23.80 -12.40
C PHE A 520 -0.66 -24.85 -11.67
N LEU A 521 -1.10 -25.90 -12.36
CA LEU A 521 -1.84 -27.02 -11.79
C LEU A 521 -1.02 -27.79 -10.75
N ASN A 522 0.23 -28.08 -11.07
CA ASN A 522 1.10 -28.83 -10.17
C ASN A 522 1.43 -28.06 -8.88
N ASP A 523 1.44 -26.74 -8.89
CA ASP A 523 1.62 -25.96 -7.67
C ASP A 523 0.49 -26.19 -6.65
N TYR A 524 -0.76 -26.30 -7.10
CA TYR A 524 -1.88 -26.63 -6.21
C TYR A 524 -1.75 -28.05 -5.65
N ARG A 525 -1.40 -29.00 -6.49
CA ARG A 525 -1.23 -30.41 -6.12
C ARG A 525 -0.09 -30.61 -5.12
N LEU A 526 1.06 -29.99 -5.36
CA LEU A 526 2.24 -30.14 -4.50
C LEU A 526 2.05 -29.46 -3.14
N ARG A 527 1.39 -28.31 -3.09
CA ARG A 527 1.04 -27.67 -1.81
C ARG A 527 0.11 -28.54 -0.97
N HIS A 528 -0.87 -29.13 -1.60
CA HIS A 528 -1.77 -30.05 -0.89
C HIS A 528 -1.02 -31.30 -0.42
N ALA A 529 -0.12 -31.86 -1.24
CA ALA A 529 0.72 -32.98 -0.87
C ALA A 529 1.62 -32.69 0.34
N GLN A 530 2.26 -31.51 0.36
CA GLN A 530 3.07 -31.07 1.50
C GLN A 530 2.24 -30.94 2.77
N ARG A 531 1.04 -30.39 2.68
CA ARG A 531 0.11 -30.32 3.81
C ARG A 531 -0.27 -31.71 4.32
N LEU A 532 -0.68 -32.64 3.43
CA LEU A 532 -1.02 -33.99 3.81
C LEU A 532 0.16 -34.75 4.46
N MET A 533 1.37 -34.56 3.94
CA MET A 533 2.58 -35.17 4.55
C MET A 533 2.89 -34.64 5.95
N THR A 534 2.50 -33.39 6.24
CA THR A 534 2.68 -32.79 7.57
C THR A 534 1.55 -33.17 8.54
N GLU A 535 0.31 -33.11 8.08
CA GLU A 535 -0.88 -33.34 8.91
C GLU A 535 -1.17 -34.84 9.12
N HIS A 536 -0.78 -35.69 8.16
CA HIS A 536 -1.03 -37.13 8.11
C HIS A 536 0.25 -37.90 7.83
N ALA A 537 1.17 -37.87 8.80
CA ALA A 537 2.49 -38.48 8.64
C ALA A 537 2.44 -40.00 8.40
N GLU A 538 1.35 -40.69 8.77
CA GLU A 538 1.10 -42.11 8.54
C GLU A 538 0.65 -42.45 7.12
N MET A 539 0.15 -41.46 6.33
CA MET A 539 -0.40 -41.66 5.01
C MET A 539 0.68 -42.11 4.02
N LEU A 540 0.35 -43.12 3.18
CA LEU A 540 1.27 -43.61 2.15
C LEU A 540 1.46 -42.58 1.05
N LEU A 541 2.68 -42.47 0.51
CA LEU A 541 2.98 -41.51 -0.56
C LEU A 541 2.17 -41.77 -1.85
N ALA A 542 1.80 -43.02 -2.09
CA ALA A 542 0.92 -43.41 -3.19
C ALA A 542 -0.48 -42.82 -3.01
N ASP A 543 -1.03 -42.90 -1.78
CA ASP A 543 -2.34 -42.34 -1.44
C ASP A 543 -2.33 -40.81 -1.51
N ILE A 544 -1.25 -40.18 -1.04
CA ILE A 544 -1.05 -38.73 -1.16
C ILE A 544 -1.00 -38.30 -2.65
N ALA A 545 -0.28 -39.05 -3.49
CA ALA A 545 -0.25 -38.76 -4.92
C ALA A 545 -1.63 -38.87 -5.56
N ASP A 546 -2.40 -39.86 -5.15
CA ASP A 546 -3.77 -40.09 -5.63
C ASP A 546 -4.73 -38.98 -5.22
N GLU A 547 -4.72 -38.61 -3.93
CA GLU A 547 -5.53 -37.53 -3.36
C GLU A 547 -5.21 -36.15 -3.97
N CYS A 548 -3.94 -35.94 -4.36
CA CYS A 548 -3.50 -34.72 -5.03
C CYS A 548 -3.77 -34.72 -6.55
N GLY A 549 -4.45 -35.75 -7.10
CA GLY A 549 -4.85 -35.78 -8.51
C GLY A 549 -3.71 -36.09 -9.49
N PHE A 550 -2.58 -36.66 -9.03
CA PHE A 550 -1.56 -37.16 -9.92
C PHE A 550 -1.98 -38.46 -10.59
N SER A 551 -1.62 -38.61 -11.87
CA SER A 551 -2.01 -39.81 -12.63
C SER A 551 -1.31 -41.09 -12.14
N ASN A 552 -0.14 -40.94 -11.52
CA ASN A 552 0.64 -42.03 -10.92
C ASN A 552 1.71 -41.45 -9.97
N GLU A 553 2.20 -42.30 -9.07
CA GLU A 553 3.25 -41.96 -8.08
C GLU A 553 4.53 -41.44 -8.72
N GLN A 554 4.96 -41.97 -9.88
CA GLN A 554 6.17 -41.53 -10.55
C GLN A 554 6.08 -40.06 -11.03
N SER A 555 4.91 -39.65 -11.52
CA SER A 555 4.65 -38.26 -11.90
C SER A 555 4.73 -37.33 -10.69
N PHE A 556 4.15 -37.75 -9.57
CA PHE A 556 4.22 -37.02 -8.30
C PHE A 556 5.67 -36.85 -7.84
N PHE A 557 6.44 -37.95 -7.75
CA PHE A 557 7.84 -37.89 -7.31
C PHE A 557 8.69 -36.96 -8.18
N ARG A 558 8.54 -37.07 -9.50
CA ARG A 558 9.27 -36.21 -10.44
C ARG A 558 8.94 -34.72 -10.26
N CYS A 559 7.65 -34.40 -10.17
CA CYS A 559 7.19 -33.02 -9.99
C CYS A 559 7.63 -32.48 -8.61
N PHE A 560 7.50 -33.28 -7.56
CA PHE A 560 7.88 -32.90 -6.21
C PHE A 560 9.38 -32.60 -6.11
N LYS A 561 10.22 -33.51 -6.61
CA LYS A 561 11.69 -33.31 -6.63
C LYS A 561 12.12 -32.12 -7.49
N ALA A 562 11.49 -31.94 -8.64
CA ALA A 562 11.78 -30.78 -9.50
C ALA A 562 11.45 -29.44 -8.81
N ARG A 563 10.42 -29.43 -7.95
CA ARG A 563 9.96 -28.22 -7.27
C ARG A 563 10.70 -27.95 -5.96
N THR A 564 10.96 -28.98 -5.16
CA THR A 564 11.51 -28.86 -3.80
C THR A 564 12.99 -29.18 -3.69
N GLY A 565 13.57 -29.79 -4.72
CA GLY A 565 14.93 -30.33 -4.69
C GLY A 565 15.06 -31.69 -3.99
N LEU A 566 14.04 -32.12 -3.23
CA LEU A 566 14.00 -33.33 -2.44
C LEU A 566 12.96 -34.32 -2.97
N THR A 567 13.19 -35.61 -2.76
CA THR A 567 12.12 -36.58 -2.96
C THR A 567 11.04 -36.43 -1.89
N PRO A 568 9.77 -36.85 -2.14
CA PRO A 568 8.74 -36.84 -1.12
C PRO A 568 9.12 -37.58 0.17
N GLN A 569 9.89 -38.67 0.07
CA GLN A 569 10.38 -39.42 1.21
C GLN A 569 11.40 -38.62 2.03
N GLU A 570 12.40 -38.02 1.35
CA GLU A 570 13.41 -37.19 2.01
C GLU A 570 12.76 -35.99 2.68
N TRP A 571 11.80 -35.36 2.00
CA TRP A 571 11.08 -34.21 2.54
C TRP A 571 10.25 -34.58 3.78
N LYS A 572 9.51 -35.70 3.71
CA LYS A 572 8.71 -36.20 4.83
C LYS A 572 9.56 -36.58 6.04
N ALA A 573 10.76 -37.16 5.82
CA ALA A 573 11.70 -37.47 6.89
C ALA A 573 12.23 -36.22 7.61
N GLN A 574 12.43 -35.11 6.88
CA GLN A 574 12.88 -33.85 7.47
C GLN A 574 11.79 -33.11 8.29
N GLN A 575 10.52 -33.47 8.15
CA GLN A 575 9.43 -32.89 8.94
C GLN A 575 9.16 -33.66 10.24
N GLY A 576 9.74 -34.85 10.39
CA GLY A 576 9.52 -35.76 11.54
C GLY A 576 10.63 -35.70 12.61
N ASP A 577 11.67 -34.91 12.39
CA ASP A 577 12.70 -34.56 13.37
C ASP A 577 12.42 -33.17 13.95
#